data_94e2abf73b67bef51fe7fd69876a4965
#
_entry.id   94e2abf73b67bef51fe7fd69876a4965
#
_cell.length_a   1.000
_cell.length_b   1.000
_cell.length_c   1.000
_cell.angle_alpha   90.00
_cell.angle_beta   90.00
_cell.angle_gamma   90.00
#
_symmetry.space_group_name_H-M   'P 1'
#
loop_
_entity.id
_entity.type
_entity.pdbx_description
1 polymer ?
#
loop_
_entity_poly.entity_id
_entity_poly.type
_entity_poly.pdbx_seq_one_letter_code
_entity_poly.pdbx_strand_id
1 'polypeptide(L)'
;MKQAAIKPQITFDDFTKLDIRLGTIMGVDEVEKSDKLMKLTVDFGDHQRTILAGIKQERENPAEIEGLQALFVVNLPERKMAGEVSQGMLFDIGFEDKQLPCLAIPEKPMPNGCRAG
;
A
#
# COMPACT_ATOMS: atom_id res chain seq x y z
N MET A 1 1.21 16.38 -16.86
CA MET A 1 0.07 15.56 -16.40
C MET A 1 -1.21 16.37 -16.43
N LYS A 2 -2.28 15.79 -16.90
CA LYS A 2 -3.60 16.41 -16.81
C LYS A 2 -4.30 15.95 -15.54
N GLN A 3 -4.71 16.90 -14.71
CA GLN A 3 -5.39 16.56 -13.47
C GLN A 3 -6.77 15.95 -13.72
N ALA A 4 -7.11 14.93 -12.96
CA ALA A 4 -8.45 14.37 -12.96
C ALA A 4 -9.44 15.34 -12.32
N ALA A 5 -10.70 15.26 -12.76
CA ALA A 5 -11.76 16.02 -12.11
C ALA A 5 -11.98 15.54 -10.67
N ILE A 6 -12.36 16.46 -9.80
CA ILE A 6 -12.71 16.11 -8.42
C ILE A 6 -13.93 15.19 -8.45
N LYS A 7 -13.85 14.09 -7.72
CA LYS A 7 -14.94 13.12 -7.62
C LYS A 7 -16.17 13.73 -6.92
N PRO A 8 -17.37 13.15 -7.13
CA PRO A 8 -18.54 13.58 -6.39
C PRO A 8 -18.33 13.60 -4.88
N GLN A 9 -19.00 14.51 -4.20
CA GLN A 9 -18.93 14.60 -2.75
C GLN A 9 -19.43 13.32 -2.10
N ILE A 10 -18.78 12.94 -1.01
CA ILE A 10 -19.25 11.88 -0.11
C ILE A 10 -19.44 12.50 1.28
N THR A 11 -20.16 11.80 2.15
CA THR A 11 -20.32 12.24 3.53
C THR A 11 -19.07 11.93 4.33
N PHE A 12 -18.87 12.64 5.44
CA PHE A 12 -17.80 12.31 6.38
C PHE A 12 -17.95 10.89 6.91
N ASP A 13 -19.18 10.42 7.13
CA ASP A 13 -19.45 9.05 7.55
C ASP A 13 -18.93 8.03 6.53
N ASP A 14 -19.09 8.31 5.24
CA ASP A 14 -18.52 7.45 4.20
C ASP A 14 -16.99 7.41 4.27
N PHE A 15 -16.36 8.56 4.48
CA PHE A 15 -14.91 8.64 4.62
C PHE A 15 -14.42 7.84 5.83
N THR A 16 -15.12 7.90 6.95
CA THR A 16 -14.71 7.19 8.18
C THR A 16 -14.81 5.67 8.08
N LYS A 17 -15.41 5.15 7.03
CA LYS A 17 -15.42 3.71 6.77
C LYS A 17 -14.08 3.17 6.31
N LEU A 18 -13.21 4.02 5.77
CA LEU A 18 -11.87 3.62 5.38
C LEU A 18 -10.97 3.49 6.60
N ASP A 19 -10.22 2.39 6.66
CA ASP A 19 -9.19 2.21 7.67
C ASP A 19 -7.83 2.20 6.97
N ILE A 20 -7.13 3.33 7.05
CA ILE A 20 -5.81 3.50 6.44
C ILE A 20 -4.80 3.60 7.58
N ARG A 21 -3.79 2.73 7.56
CA ARG A 21 -2.81 2.65 8.63
C ARG A 21 -1.39 2.69 8.12
N LEU A 22 -0.52 3.21 8.98
CA LEU A 22 0.91 3.21 8.76
C LEU A 22 1.49 1.85 9.14
N GLY A 23 2.35 1.31 8.27
CA GLY A 23 3.08 0.09 8.56
C GLY A 23 4.51 0.18 8.05
N THR A 24 5.41 -0.57 8.67
CA THR A 24 6.77 -0.71 8.20
C THR A 24 6.88 -1.90 7.26
N ILE A 25 7.46 -1.68 6.10
CA ILE A 25 7.73 -2.74 5.13
C ILE A 25 8.94 -3.53 5.63
N MET A 26 8.70 -4.72 6.17
CA MET A 26 9.75 -5.55 6.76
C MET A 26 10.48 -6.39 5.74
N GLY A 27 9.80 -6.78 4.67
CA GLY A 27 10.38 -7.61 3.62
C GLY A 27 9.68 -7.38 2.30
N VAL A 28 10.43 -7.57 1.22
CA VAL A 28 9.94 -7.46 -0.16
C VAL A 28 10.43 -8.70 -0.89
N ASP A 29 9.50 -9.59 -1.24
CA ASP A 29 9.81 -10.86 -1.90
C ASP A 29 9.15 -10.94 -3.26
N GLU A 30 9.74 -11.71 -4.15
CA GLU A 30 9.16 -11.96 -5.46
C GLU A 30 7.95 -12.89 -5.36
N VAL A 31 7.01 -12.70 -6.29
CA VAL A 31 5.88 -13.59 -6.50
C VAL A 31 6.17 -14.38 -7.76
N GLU A 32 6.42 -15.67 -7.61
CA GLU A 32 6.89 -16.54 -8.69
C GLU A 32 5.98 -16.49 -9.93
N LYS A 33 4.68 -16.42 -9.74
CA LYS A 33 3.69 -16.46 -10.83
C LYS A 33 3.30 -15.08 -11.34
N SER A 34 4.05 -14.06 -11.03
CA SER A 34 3.69 -12.69 -11.44
C SER A 34 4.91 -11.91 -11.89
N ASP A 35 4.75 -11.16 -12.98
CA ASP A 35 5.75 -10.22 -13.48
C ASP A 35 5.57 -8.81 -12.89
N LYS A 36 4.46 -8.58 -12.18
CA LYS A 36 4.10 -7.24 -11.70
C LYS A 36 4.07 -7.13 -10.18
N LEU A 37 3.80 -8.24 -9.49
CA LEU A 37 3.57 -8.23 -8.05
C LEU A 37 4.85 -8.52 -7.27
N MET A 38 5.01 -7.78 -6.18
CA MET A 38 5.92 -8.12 -5.08
C MET A 38 5.10 -8.44 -3.85
N LYS A 39 5.60 -9.33 -3.01
CA LYS A 39 4.98 -9.69 -1.74
C LYS A 39 5.65 -8.92 -0.63
N LEU A 40 4.87 -8.05 0.02
CA LEU A 40 5.33 -7.24 1.14
C LEU A 40 4.92 -7.90 2.45
N THR A 41 5.86 -7.99 3.38
CA THR A 41 5.56 -8.30 4.78
C THR A 41 5.54 -6.98 5.52
N VAL A 42 4.41 -6.61 6.10
CA VAL A 42 4.19 -5.30 6.70
C VAL A 42 3.86 -5.43 8.17
N ASP A 43 4.59 -4.69 9.00
CA ASP A 43 4.38 -4.63 10.45
C ASP A 43 3.48 -3.44 10.79
N PHE A 44 2.32 -3.73 11.36
CA PHE A 44 1.35 -2.72 11.81
C PHE A 44 1.39 -2.48 13.32
N GLY A 45 2.40 -2.99 13.99
CA GLY A 45 2.61 -2.79 15.42
C GLY A 45 2.21 -4.02 16.25
N ASP A 46 0.93 -4.35 16.28
CA ASP A 46 0.42 -5.49 17.03
C ASP A 46 0.27 -6.76 16.19
N HIS A 47 0.48 -6.66 14.87
CA HIS A 47 0.40 -7.80 13.95
C HIS A 47 1.12 -7.47 12.66
N GLN A 48 1.38 -8.51 11.86
CA GLN A 48 1.95 -8.38 10.52
C GLN A 48 0.94 -8.90 9.50
N ARG A 49 1.03 -8.36 8.29
CA ARG A 49 0.22 -8.80 7.15
C ARG A 49 1.08 -9.00 5.92
N THR A 50 0.60 -9.87 5.03
CA THR A 50 1.11 -9.99 3.67
C THR A 50 0.27 -9.12 2.76
N ILE A 51 0.94 -8.24 2.02
CA ILE A 51 0.28 -7.34 1.07
C ILE A 51 0.98 -7.47 -0.27
N LEU A 52 0.21 -7.79 -1.31
CA LEU A 52 0.73 -7.87 -2.66
C LEU A 52 0.58 -6.52 -3.33
N ALA A 53 1.64 -6.03 -3.94
CA ALA A 53 1.67 -4.72 -4.58
C ALA A 53 2.29 -4.82 -5.96
N GLY A 54 1.68 -4.15 -6.94
CA GLY A 54 2.11 -4.16 -8.34
C GLY A 54 3.31 -3.25 -8.59
N ILE A 55 4.37 -3.39 -7.83
CA ILE A 55 5.53 -2.48 -7.86
C ILE A 55 6.77 -3.06 -8.50
N LYS A 56 6.74 -4.32 -8.97
CA LYS A 56 7.93 -5.01 -9.46
C LYS A 56 8.59 -4.30 -10.62
N GLN A 57 7.78 -3.72 -11.52
CA GLN A 57 8.27 -3.04 -12.71
C GLN A 57 8.43 -1.52 -12.53
N GLU A 58 8.09 -1.00 -11.35
CA GLU A 58 8.15 0.43 -11.08
C GLU A 58 9.52 0.90 -10.59
N ARG A 59 10.35 -0.05 -10.14
CA ARG A 59 11.65 0.23 -9.54
C ARG A 59 12.69 -0.75 -10.08
N GLU A 60 13.92 -0.29 -10.24
CA GLU A 60 15.02 -1.20 -10.60
C GLU A 60 15.26 -2.22 -9.49
N ASN A 61 15.18 -1.78 -8.25
CA ASN A 61 15.34 -2.65 -7.09
C ASN A 61 14.15 -2.47 -6.14
N PRO A 62 13.10 -3.28 -6.27
CA PRO A 62 11.94 -3.18 -5.37
C PRO A 62 12.28 -3.32 -3.89
N ALA A 63 13.34 -4.06 -3.55
CA ALA A 63 13.75 -4.24 -2.16
C ALA A 63 14.29 -2.95 -1.51
N GLU A 64 14.52 -1.89 -2.27
CA GLU A 64 14.97 -0.61 -1.71
C GLU A 64 13.98 0.01 -0.73
N ILE A 65 12.70 -0.41 -0.79
CA ILE A 65 11.66 0.10 0.12
C ILE A 65 11.62 -0.63 1.46
N GLU A 66 12.41 -1.67 1.65
CA GLU A 66 12.47 -2.35 2.95
C GLU A 66 12.92 -1.37 4.04
N GLY A 67 12.25 -1.42 5.17
CA GLY A 67 12.51 -0.53 6.30
C GLY A 67 11.74 0.79 6.25
N LEU A 68 11.10 1.12 5.13
CA LEU A 68 10.30 2.33 5.02
C LEU A 68 8.91 2.12 5.62
N GLN A 69 8.39 3.20 6.20
CA GLN A 69 6.97 3.25 6.59
C GLN A 69 6.15 3.81 5.44
N ALA A 70 4.97 3.21 5.23
CA ALA A 70 4.04 3.65 4.19
C ALA A 70 2.60 3.44 4.66
N LEU A 71 1.65 4.02 3.93
CA LEU A 71 0.23 3.87 4.21
C LEU A 71 -0.37 2.69 3.46
N PHE A 72 -1.30 2.01 4.13
CA PHE A 72 -2.00 0.85 3.60
C PHE A 72 -3.48 0.92 3.97
N VAL A 73 -4.35 0.51 3.05
CA VAL A 73 -5.77 0.30 3.35
C VAL A 73 -5.92 -1.11 3.92
N VAL A 74 -6.41 -1.22 5.15
CA VAL A 74 -6.37 -2.48 5.90
C VAL A 74 -7.74 -3.16 6.06
N ASN A 75 -8.83 -2.47 5.77
CA ASN A 75 -10.17 -3.03 5.93
C ASN A 75 -10.86 -3.38 4.62
N LEU A 76 -10.10 -3.91 3.68
CA LEU A 76 -10.62 -4.51 2.46
C LEU A 76 -10.69 -6.03 2.62
N PRO A 77 -11.60 -6.72 1.91
CA PRO A 77 -11.60 -8.17 1.87
C PRO A 77 -10.25 -8.70 1.37
N GLU A 78 -9.84 -9.85 1.90
CA GLU A 78 -8.65 -10.53 1.38
C GLU A 78 -8.83 -10.83 -0.10
N ARG A 79 -7.74 -10.71 -0.85
CA ARG A 79 -7.76 -10.92 -2.29
C ARG A 79 -6.69 -11.91 -2.70
N LYS A 80 -7.10 -12.95 -3.43
CA LYS A 80 -6.16 -13.93 -3.99
C LYS A 80 -5.64 -13.42 -5.33
N MET A 81 -4.32 -13.33 -5.45
CA MET A 81 -3.63 -12.90 -6.68
C MET A 81 -2.41 -13.77 -6.91
N ALA A 82 -2.25 -14.31 -8.10
CA ALA A 82 -1.08 -15.13 -8.50
C ALA A 82 -0.75 -16.24 -7.48
N GLY A 83 -1.77 -16.87 -6.90
CA GLY A 83 -1.59 -17.95 -5.93
C GLY A 83 -1.30 -17.51 -4.50
N GLU A 84 -1.18 -16.22 -4.26
CA GLU A 84 -0.93 -15.63 -2.93
C GLU A 84 -2.16 -14.88 -2.45
N VAL A 85 -2.24 -14.59 -1.15
CA VAL A 85 -3.36 -13.86 -0.56
C VAL A 85 -2.85 -12.51 -0.05
N SER A 86 -3.50 -11.43 -0.52
CA SER A 86 -3.22 -10.08 -0.04
C SER A 86 -4.22 -9.67 1.04
N GLN A 87 -3.70 -9.20 2.17
CA GLN A 87 -4.49 -8.80 3.34
C GLN A 87 -4.61 -7.29 3.47
N GLY A 88 -4.65 -6.60 2.37
CA GLY A 88 -4.75 -5.16 2.31
C GLY A 88 -4.23 -4.61 0.99
N MET A 89 -4.14 -3.29 0.90
CA MET A 89 -3.70 -2.61 -0.31
C MET A 89 -2.71 -1.50 0.02
N LEU A 90 -1.63 -1.44 -0.74
CA LEU A 90 -0.71 -0.30 -0.68
C LEU A 90 -1.45 0.95 -1.15
N PHE A 91 -1.42 1.99 -0.33
CA PHE A 91 -2.04 3.29 -0.64
C PHE A 91 -0.93 4.23 -1.13
N ASP A 92 -0.66 4.19 -2.43
CA ASP A 92 0.44 4.94 -3.02
C ASP A 92 -0.05 6.21 -3.74
N ILE A 93 0.89 6.95 -4.31
CA ILE A 93 0.62 8.21 -4.99
C ILE A 93 1.02 8.08 -6.45
N GLY A 94 0.08 8.39 -7.35
CA GLY A 94 0.35 8.53 -8.77
C GLY A 94 -0.18 7.41 -9.65
N PHE A 95 -0.46 6.25 -9.12
CA PHE A 95 -0.90 5.10 -9.93
C PHE A 95 -2.17 5.40 -10.72
N GLU A 96 -3.18 5.99 -10.08
CA GLU A 96 -4.45 6.32 -10.74
C GLU A 96 -4.30 7.36 -11.86
N ASP A 97 -3.26 8.18 -11.78
CA ASP A 97 -2.98 9.22 -12.77
C ASP A 97 -1.92 8.79 -13.78
N LYS A 98 -1.59 7.49 -13.82
CA LYS A 98 -0.60 6.90 -14.73
C LYS A 98 0.78 7.54 -14.60
N GLN A 99 1.09 8.05 -13.43
CA GLN A 99 2.44 8.49 -13.08
C GLN A 99 3.22 7.32 -12.51
N LEU A 100 4.55 7.39 -12.55
CA LEU A 100 5.37 6.41 -11.85
C LEU A 100 5.08 6.55 -10.36
N PRO A 101 4.49 5.55 -9.71
CA PRO A 101 4.02 5.72 -8.33
C PRO A 101 5.14 5.85 -7.32
N CYS A 102 4.81 6.51 -6.22
CA CYS A 102 5.67 6.53 -5.04
C CYS A 102 4.86 6.21 -3.78
N LEU A 103 5.56 5.86 -2.72
CA LEU A 103 4.93 5.54 -1.44
C LEU A 103 4.39 6.81 -0.79
N ALA A 104 3.25 6.68 -0.10
CA ALA A 104 2.77 7.71 0.82
C ALA A 104 3.47 7.49 2.16
N ILE A 105 4.53 8.23 2.42
CA ILE A 105 5.36 8.09 3.62
C ILE A 105 5.07 9.18 4.63
N PRO A 106 5.30 8.94 5.94
CA PRO A 106 5.16 10.00 6.94
C PRO A 106 6.34 10.97 6.85
N GLU A 107 6.13 12.22 7.23
CA GLU A 107 7.21 13.22 7.26
C GLU A 107 8.25 12.93 8.35
N LYS A 108 7.89 12.15 9.34
CA LYS A 108 8.76 11.70 10.42
C LYS A 108 8.31 10.31 10.87
N PRO A 109 9.19 9.53 11.52
CA PRO A 109 8.77 8.23 12.05
C PRO A 109 7.60 8.36 13.01
N MET A 110 6.62 7.47 12.85
CA MET A 110 5.44 7.38 13.71
C MET A 110 5.28 5.93 14.13
N PRO A 111 4.54 5.65 15.23
CA PRO A 111 4.27 4.27 15.61
C PRO A 111 3.50 3.52 14.52
N ASN A 112 3.92 2.29 14.24
CA ASN A 112 3.21 1.42 13.32
C ASN A 112 1.79 1.18 13.83
N GLY A 113 0.81 1.15 12.92
CA GLY A 113 -0.59 1.03 13.26
C GLY A 113 -1.31 2.36 13.46
N CYS A 114 -0.60 3.49 13.45
CA CYS A 114 -1.25 4.80 13.47
C CYS A 114 -2.17 4.95 12.25
N ARG A 115 -3.36 5.48 12.49
CA ARG A 115 -4.35 5.68 11.44
C ARG A 115 -4.13 7.01 10.73
N ALA A 116 -4.34 7.02 9.41
CA ALA A 116 -4.39 8.21 8.61
C ALA A 116 -5.84 8.66 8.41
N GLY A 117 -6.05 9.95 8.51
CA GLY A 117 -7.41 10.49 8.34
C GLY A 117 -7.97 11.25 9.48
#